data_44b1a7a4062fc78513d98bcbbac3b700
#
_entry.id   44b1a7a4062fc78513d98bcbbac3b700
#
_cell.length_a   1.000
_cell.length_b   1.000
_cell.length_c   1.000
_cell.angle_alpha   90.00
_cell.angle_beta   90.00
_cell.angle_gamma   90.00
#
_symmetry.space_group_name_H-M   'P 1'
#
loop_
_entity.id
_entity.type
_entity.pdbx_description
1 polymer ?
#
loop_
_entity_poly.entity_id
_entity_poly.type
_entity_poly.pdbx_seq_one_letter_code
_entity_poly.pdbx_strand_id
1 'polypeptide(L)'
;GLAEGALEEAVKYMRQRSAFGKKIGDFQGMRWKVADMYIEIEAARGLLYRAAVSGEKFPDPTLAAMAKIYTNEMSIRVTSEAVQVHGGYGFTDEFPVSRFFRGTRYGSLGGGTTETLRNMVGRKLVEQMDLASGCLGMDYF
;
A
#
# COMPACT_ATOMS: atom_id res chain seq x y z
N GLY A 1 -1.88 -0.34 -8.52
CA GLY A 1 -1.31 -1.02 -9.71
C GLY A 1 -0.11 -1.89 -9.37
N LEU A 2 1.06 -1.30 -9.04
CA LEU A 2 2.27 -2.11 -8.75
C LEU A 2 2.09 -3.12 -7.60
N ALA A 3 1.41 -2.72 -6.53
CA ALA A 3 1.12 -3.62 -5.41
C ALA A 3 0.16 -4.76 -5.82
N GLU A 4 -0.85 -4.46 -6.60
CA GLU A 4 -1.78 -5.47 -7.14
C GLU A 4 -1.04 -6.47 -8.05
N GLY A 5 -0.23 -5.96 -8.99
CA GLY A 5 0.58 -6.82 -9.83
C GLY A 5 1.55 -7.71 -9.04
N ALA A 6 2.13 -7.19 -7.95
CA ALA A 6 3.00 -7.97 -7.07
C ALA A 6 2.22 -9.06 -6.31
N LEU A 7 1.01 -8.76 -5.84
CA LEU A 7 0.13 -9.73 -5.20
C LEU A 7 -0.28 -10.84 -6.19
N GLU A 8 -0.66 -10.47 -7.41
CA GLU A 8 -1.02 -11.44 -8.45
C GLU A 8 0.14 -12.40 -8.76
N GLU A 9 1.36 -11.88 -8.91
CA GLU A 9 2.55 -12.70 -9.16
C GLU A 9 2.87 -13.61 -7.94
N ALA A 10 2.73 -13.11 -6.72
CA ALA A 10 2.91 -13.92 -5.52
C ALA A 10 1.91 -15.08 -5.48
N VAL A 11 0.63 -14.83 -5.77
CA VAL A 11 -0.41 -15.88 -5.80
C VAL A 11 -0.14 -16.90 -6.91
N LYS A 12 0.26 -16.46 -8.11
CA LYS A 12 0.64 -17.36 -9.20
C LYS A 12 1.81 -18.27 -8.80
N TYR A 13 2.86 -17.68 -8.23
CA TYR A 13 4.02 -18.41 -7.77
C TYR A 13 3.67 -19.45 -6.69
N MET A 14 2.84 -19.06 -5.71
CA MET A 14 2.38 -19.95 -4.64
C MET A 14 1.60 -21.17 -5.15
N ARG A 15 0.88 -21.04 -6.27
CA ARG A 15 0.16 -22.14 -6.92
C ARG A 15 1.07 -23.08 -7.70
N GLN A 16 2.22 -22.60 -8.14
CA GLN A 16 3.15 -23.35 -8.99
C GLN A 16 4.27 -24.00 -8.18
N ARG A 17 4.86 -23.26 -7.26
CA ARG A 17 6.02 -23.69 -6.46
C ARG A 17 5.64 -24.75 -5.43
N SER A 18 6.41 -25.84 -5.44
CA SER A 18 6.31 -26.88 -4.41
C SER A 18 7.54 -26.86 -3.50
N ALA A 19 7.32 -27.06 -2.20
CA ALA A 19 8.34 -27.25 -1.19
C ALA A 19 7.79 -28.15 -0.08
N PHE A 20 8.65 -28.96 0.53
CA PHE A 20 8.27 -29.88 1.61
C PHE A 20 7.07 -30.78 1.24
N GLY A 21 7.03 -31.26 -0.01
CA GLY A 21 6.06 -32.24 -0.49
C GLY A 21 4.68 -31.68 -0.90
N LYS A 22 4.47 -30.35 -0.85
CA LYS A 22 3.21 -29.72 -1.27
C LYS A 22 3.43 -28.33 -1.90
N LYS A 23 2.36 -27.74 -2.45
CA LYS A 23 2.42 -26.36 -2.95
C LYS A 23 2.65 -25.39 -1.79
N ILE A 24 3.46 -24.34 -2.02
CA ILE A 24 3.71 -23.36 -0.95
C ILE A 24 2.44 -22.59 -0.55
N GLY A 25 1.46 -22.48 -1.43
CA GLY A 25 0.13 -21.93 -1.12
C GLY A 25 -0.70 -22.77 -0.16
N ASP A 26 -0.32 -24.04 0.10
CA ASP A 26 -1.00 -24.90 1.07
C ASP A 26 -0.56 -24.65 2.52
N PHE A 27 0.52 -23.91 2.72
CA PHE A 27 0.97 -23.52 4.05
C PHE A 27 0.15 -22.34 4.57
N GLN A 28 -0.38 -22.46 5.78
CA GLN A 28 -1.22 -21.43 6.42
C GLN A 28 -0.50 -20.08 6.52
N GLY A 29 0.77 -20.06 6.94
CA GLY A 29 1.55 -18.82 7.03
C GLY A 29 1.72 -18.09 5.70
N MET A 30 1.76 -18.82 4.57
CA MET A 30 1.79 -18.19 3.24
C MET A 30 0.45 -17.55 2.88
N ARG A 31 -0.66 -18.19 3.28
CA ARG A 31 -2.01 -17.62 3.08
C ARG A 31 -2.23 -16.36 3.90
N TRP A 32 -1.68 -16.28 5.11
CA TRP A 32 -1.73 -15.06 5.93
C TRP A 32 -1.03 -13.90 5.25
N LYS A 33 0.16 -14.11 4.69
CA LYS A 33 0.89 -13.09 3.93
C LYS A 33 0.06 -12.50 2.78
N VAL A 34 -0.57 -13.37 2.01
CA VAL A 34 -1.43 -12.94 0.88
C VAL A 34 -2.67 -12.20 1.38
N ALA A 35 -3.26 -12.64 2.48
CA ALA A 35 -4.40 -11.95 3.09
C ALA A 35 -4.02 -10.54 3.56
N ASP A 36 -2.89 -10.39 4.24
CA ASP A 36 -2.38 -9.09 4.70
C ASP A 36 -2.10 -8.15 3.52
N MET A 37 -1.43 -8.65 2.47
CA MET A 37 -1.19 -7.90 1.25
C MET A 37 -2.48 -7.39 0.62
N TYR A 38 -3.51 -8.24 0.54
CA TYR A 38 -4.80 -7.88 -0.03
C TYR A 38 -5.56 -6.85 0.82
N ILE A 39 -5.57 -7.04 2.14
CA ILE A 39 -6.19 -6.11 3.10
C ILE A 39 -5.57 -4.71 2.97
N GLU A 40 -4.25 -4.62 2.92
CA GLU A 40 -3.55 -3.34 2.76
C GLU A 40 -3.88 -2.65 1.43
N ILE A 41 -3.99 -3.41 0.33
CA ILE A 41 -4.37 -2.88 -0.97
C ILE A 41 -5.81 -2.32 -0.93
N GLU A 42 -6.76 -3.05 -0.34
CA GLU A 42 -8.16 -2.59 -0.25
C GLU A 42 -8.31 -1.36 0.65
N ALA A 43 -7.59 -1.31 1.78
CA ALA A 43 -7.56 -0.13 2.62
C ALA A 43 -7.02 1.11 1.87
N ALA A 44 -5.94 0.93 1.10
CA ALA A 44 -5.37 1.97 0.26
C ALA A 44 -6.34 2.42 -0.84
N ARG A 45 -7.05 1.48 -1.45
CA ARG A 45 -8.07 1.75 -2.48
C ARG A 45 -9.22 2.60 -1.92
N GLY A 46 -9.72 2.24 -0.75
CA GLY A 46 -10.77 2.99 -0.06
C GLY A 46 -10.34 4.43 0.21
N LEU A 47 -9.14 4.63 0.74
CA LEU A 47 -8.61 5.97 1.00
C LEU A 47 -8.38 6.78 -0.28
N LEU A 48 -7.89 6.13 -1.35
CA LEU A 48 -7.68 6.76 -2.66
C LEU A 48 -9.01 7.24 -3.27
N TYR A 49 -10.03 6.39 -3.27
CA TYR A 49 -11.34 6.78 -3.79
C TYR A 49 -11.99 7.87 -2.95
N ARG A 50 -11.89 7.79 -1.62
CA ARG A 50 -12.35 8.87 -0.74
C ARG A 50 -11.68 10.19 -1.09
N ALA A 51 -10.38 10.21 -1.31
CA ALA A 51 -9.67 11.40 -1.72
C ALA A 51 -10.15 11.89 -3.10
N ALA A 52 -10.32 10.98 -4.08
CA ALA A 52 -10.69 11.33 -5.44
C ALA A 52 -12.07 12.01 -5.55
N VAL A 53 -13.02 11.64 -4.70
CA VAL A 53 -14.39 12.21 -4.72
C VAL A 53 -14.59 13.34 -3.70
N SER A 54 -13.55 13.80 -3.02
CA SER A 54 -13.65 14.77 -1.93
C SER A 54 -13.86 16.23 -2.37
N GLY A 55 -13.90 16.51 -3.65
CA GLY A 55 -14.16 17.83 -4.20
C GLY A 55 -14.58 17.80 -5.67
N GLU A 56 -15.35 18.79 -6.08
CA GLU A 56 -15.92 18.86 -7.45
C GLU A 56 -14.86 19.03 -8.55
N LYS A 57 -13.87 19.88 -8.33
CA LYS A 57 -12.84 20.20 -9.32
C LYS A 57 -11.47 19.62 -8.97
N PHE A 58 -11.11 19.68 -7.71
CA PHE A 58 -9.85 19.13 -7.18
C PHE A 58 -10.11 18.41 -5.86
N PRO A 59 -9.42 17.31 -5.59
CA PRO A 59 -9.49 16.62 -4.30
C PRO A 59 -9.11 17.53 -3.12
N ASP A 60 -9.65 17.23 -1.93
CA ASP A 60 -9.16 17.85 -0.69
C ASP A 60 -7.66 17.60 -0.55
N PRO A 61 -6.83 18.63 -0.37
CA PRO A 61 -5.38 18.47 -0.32
C PRO A 61 -4.89 17.55 0.81
N THR A 62 -5.61 17.53 1.94
CA THR A 62 -5.24 16.69 3.10
C THR A 62 -5.55 15.24 2.80
N LEU A 63 -6.74 14.94 2.27
CA LEU A 63 -7.09 13.57 1.87
C LEU A 63 -6.20 13.07 0.74
N ALA A 64 -5.85 13.92 -0.23
CA ALA A 64 -4.91 13.58 -1.29
C ALA A 64 -3.51 13.26 -0.75
N ALA A 65 -3.02 14.04 0.23
CA ALA A 65 -1.74 13.77 0.89
C ALA A 65 -1.79 12.45 1.69
N MET A 66 -2.86 12.22 2.46
CA MET A 66 -3.05 10.98 3.21
C MET A 66 -3.07 9.77 2.28
N ALA A 67 -3.84 9.84 1.19
CA ALA A 67 -3.91 8.78 0.19
C ALA A 67 -2.54 8.51 -0.43
N LYS A 68 -1.79 9.55 -0.81
CA LYS A 68 -0.45 9.40 -1.37
C LYS A 68 0.53 8.77 -0.39
N ILE A 69 0.58 9.22 0.86
CA ILE A 69 1.44 8.65 1.89
C ILE A 69 1.14 7.16 2.05
N TYR A 70 -0.13 6.84 2.32
CA TYR A 70 -0.53 5.47 2.63
C TYR A 70 -0.31 4.52 1.45
N THR A 71 -0.73 4.89 0.24
CA THR A 71 -0.58 4.04 -0.95
C THR A 71 0.88 3.76 -1.29
N ASN A 72 1.77 4.74 -1.14
CA ASN A 72 3.19 4.56 -1.43
C ASN A 72 3.86 3.64 -0.41
N GLU A 73 3.63 3.84 0.87
CA GLU A 73 4.23 3.01 1.92
C GLU A 73 3.65 1.59 1.94
N MET A 74 2.34 1.47 1.75
CA MET A 74 1.69 0.17 1.55
C MET A 74 2.30 -0.57 0.35
N SER A 75 2.49 0.12 -0.78
CA SER A 75 3.05 -0.53 -1.98
C SER A 75 4.46 -1.08 -1.74
N ILE A 76 5.31 -0.39 -0.95
CA ILE A 76 6.64 -0.89 -0.58
C ILE A 76 6.51 -2.17 0.26
N ARG A 77 5.61 -2.18 1.27
CA ARG A 77 5.41 -3.37 2.12
C ARG A 77 4.91 -4.56 1.31
N VAL A 78 3.88 -4.37 0.51
CA VAL A 78 3.28 -5.43 -0.32
C VAL A 78 4.27 -5.98 -1.34
N THR A 79 5.01 -5.13 -2.03
CA THR A 79 6.01 -5.60 -3.01
C THR A 79 7.20 -6.29 -2.35
N SER A 80 7.60 -5.86 -1.14
CA SER A 80 8.62 -6.54 -0.33
C SER A 80 8.16 -7.95 0.06
N GLU A 81 6.90 -8.10 0.51
CA GLU A 81 6.34 -9.42 0.82
C GLU A 81 6.21 -10.31 -0.42
N ALA A 82 5.90 -9.75 -1.59
CA ALA A 82 5.89 -10.51 -2.84
C ALA A 82 7.29 -11.05 -3.19
N VAL A 83 8.35 -10.26 -3.00
CA VAL A 83 9.74 -10.73 -3.14
C VAL A 83 10.02 -11.86 -2.14
N GLN A 84 9.59 -11.71 -0.88
CA GLN A 84 9.77 -12.73 0.15
C GLN A 84 9.05 -14.05 -0.19
N VAL A 85 7.85 -13.98 -0.75
CA VAL A 85 7.08 -15.15 -1.21
C VAL A 85 7.82 -15.93 -2.29
N HIS A 86 8.53 -15.24 -3.19
CA HIS A 86 9.33 -15.87 -4.25
C HIS A 86 10.67 -16.41 -3.74
N GLY A 87 11.11 -16.02 -2.53
CA GLY A 87 12.41 -16.38 -2.00
C GLY A 87 13.55 -15.88 -2.89
N GLY A 88 14.59 -16.68 -3.09
CA GLY A 88 15.74 -16.30 -3.92
C GLY A 88 15.38 -15.85 -5.34
N TYR A 89 14.38 -16.45 -5.94
CA TYR A 89 13.88 -16.04 -7.27
C TYR A 89 13.29 -14.63 -7.29
N GLY A 90 12.70 -14.18 -6.19
CA GLY A 90 12.16 -12.82 -6.07
C GLY A 90 13.24 -11.73 -6.09
N PHE A 91 14.49 -12.08 -5.82
CA PHE A 91 15.63 -11.16 -5.87
C PHE A 91 16.22 -11.03 -7.28
N THR A 92 16.01 -12.00 -8.14
CA THR A 92 16.51 -12.03 -9.52
C THR A 92 15.57 -11.26 -10.46
N ASP A 93 16.02 -11.02 -11.70
CA ASP A 93 15.19 -10.37 -12.72
C ASP A 93 14.32 -11.37 -13.52
N GLU A 94 14.35 -12.66 -13.18
CA GLU A 94 13.51 -13.69 -13.80
C GLU A 94 12.02 -13.50 -13.51
N PHE A 95 11.70 -12.93 -12.34
CA PHE A 95 10.33 -12.60 -11.94
C PHE A 95 10.15 -11.08 -11.80
N PRO A 96 8.98 -10.55 -12.14
CA PRO A 96 8.77 -9.09 -12.16
C PRO A 96 8.73 -8.44 -10.76
N VAL A 97 8.65 -9.23 -9.68
CA VAL A 97 8.47 -8.72 -8.31
C VAL A 97 9.65 -7.87 -7.83
N SER A 98 10.89 -8.16 -8.25
CA SER A 98 12.06 -7.32 -7.94
C SER A 98 11.94 -5.94 -8.60
N ARG A 99 11.45 -5.88 -9.83
CA ARG A 99 11.18 -4.63 -10.54
C ARG A 99 10.04 -3.84 -9.91
N PHE A 100 8.96 -4.52 -9.50
CA PHE A 100 7.86 -3.87 -8.78
C PHE A 100 8.34 -3.26 -7.46
N PHE A 101 9.12 -3.99 -6.67
CA PHE A 101 9.70 -3.49 -5.43
C PHE A 101 10.57 -2.24 -5.65
N ARG A 102 11.48 -2.26 -6.62
CA ARG A 102 12.29 -1.08 -6.97
C ARG A 102 11.42 0.09 -7.45
N GLY A 103 10.39 -0.19 -8.26
CA GLY A 103 9.48 0.83 -8.77
C GLY A 103 8.66 1.53 -7.69
N THR A 104 8.17 0.80 -6.70
CA THR A 104 7.38 1.38 -5.60
C THR A 104 8.22 2.30 -4.70
N ARG A 105 9.53 2.07 -4.60
CA ARG A 105 10.41 2.89 -3.76
C ARG A 105 10.45 4.35 -4.21
N TYR A 106 10.30 4.62 -5.50
CA TYR A 106 10.23 5.98 -6.03
C TYR A 106 9.03 6.78 -5.50
N GLY A 107 7.88 6.13 -5.26
CA GLY A 107 6.65 6.78 -4.84
C GLY A 107 6.79 7.62 -3.55
N SER A 108 7.60 7.19 -2.61
CA SER A 108 7.86 7.93 -1.36
C SER A 108 8.83 9.11 -1.52
N LEU A 109 9.47 9.24 -2.67
CA LEU A 109 10.47 10.27 -2.98
C LEU A 109 9.93 11.32 -3.96
N GLY A 110 9.25 10.86 -5.01
CA GLY A 110 8.78 11.71 -6.10
C GLY A 110 7.47 12.44 -5.80
N GLY A 111 7.31 13.67 -6.33
CA GLY A 111 6.07 14.43 -6.22
C GLY A 111 5.70 14.86 -4.78
N GLY A 112 6.69 15.22 -3.98
CA GLY A 112 6.58 15.49 -2.55
C GLY A 112 6.86 14.23 -1.72
N THR A 113 7.92 14.31 -0.90
CA THR A 113 8.28 13.18 -0.03
C THR A 113 7.19 12.90 1.00
N THR A 114 7.14 11.67 1.49
CA THR A 114 6.17 11.29 2.53
C THR A 114 6.32 12.12 3.80
N GLU A 115 7.52 12.59 4.14
CA GLU A 115 7.80 13.48 5.27
C GLU A 115 7.18 14.87 5.05
N THR A 116 7.35 15.44 3.86
CA THR A 116 6.75 16.75 3.51
C THR A 116 5.22 16.68 3.58
N LEU A 117 4.64 15.60 3.06
CA LEU A 117 3.18 15.40 3.10
C LEU A 117 2.67 15.17 4.54
N ARG A 118 3.42 14.41 5.36
CA ARG A 118 3.11 14.25 6.79
C ARG A 118 3.10 15.57 7.54
N ASN A 119 4.09 16.42 7.27
CA ASN A 119 4.12 17.75 7.88
C ASN A 119 2.87 18.57 7.51
N MET A 120 2.45 18.51 6.26
CA MET A 120 1.23 19.20 5.81
C MET A 120 -0.03 18.68 6.52
N VAL A 121 -0.20 17.35 6.62
CA VAL A 121 -1.34 16.72 7.31
C VAL A 121 -1.30 17.05 8.80
N GLY A 122 -0.15 16.86 9.45
CA GLY A 122 0.02 17.09 10.89
C GLY A 122 -0.22 18.55 11.27
N ARG A 123 0.31 19.48 10.48
CA ARG A 123 0.09 20.93 10.68
C ARG A 123 -1.39 21.28 10.64
N LYS A 124 -2.13 20.81 9.62
CA LYS A 124 -3.59 21.07 9.52
C LYS A 124 -4.33 20.55 10.76
N LEU A 125 -4.00 19.35 11.25
CA LEU A 125 -4.64 18.80 12.45
C LEU A 125 -4.34 19.63 13.69
N VAL A 126 -3.09 20.04 13.90
CA VAL A 126 -2.69 20.84 15.08
C VAL A 126 -3.30 22.24 15.06
N GLU A 127 -3.37 22.88 13.88
CA GLU A 127 -3.87 24.25 13.74
C GLU A 127 -5.40 24.35 13.70
N GLN A 128 -6.10 23.30 13.27
CA GLN A 128 -7.54 23.32 13.00
C GLN A 128 -8.37 22.41 13.91
N MET A 129 -7.73 21.65 14.81
CA MET A 129 -8.45 20.82 15.77
C MET A 129 -9.08 21.71 16.85
N ASP A 130 -10.40 21.87 16.79
CA ASP A 130 -11.15 22.47 17.87
C ASP A 130 -11.29 21.47 19.01
N LEU A 131 -10.47 21.66 20.06
CA LEU A 131 -10.45 20.79 21.24
C LEU A 131 -11.77 20.82 22.03
N ALA A 132 -12.66 21.80 21.78
CA ALA A 132 -13.95 21.90 22.41
C ALA A 132 -15.00 20.93 21.87
N SER A 133 -14.84 20.45 20.64
CA SER A 133 -15.82 19.55 20.00
C SER A 133 -15.60 18.06 20.30
N GLY A 134 -14.47 17.68 20.90
CA GLY A 134 -14.16 16.30 21.29
C GLY A 134 -14.12 15.26 20.15
N CYS A 135 -14.42 15.68 18.93
CA CYS A 135 -14.35 14.86 17.71
C CYS A 135 -13.44 15.55 16.71
N LEU A 136 -12.57 14.81 16.06
CA LEU A 136 -12.05 15.16 14.76
C LEU A 136 -13.30 15.43 13.90
N GLY A 137 -13.58 16.65 13.46
CA GLY A 137 -14.76 16.99 12.64
C GLY A 137 -14.80 16.14 11.36
N MET A 138 -15.01 14.87 11.54
CA MET A 138 -15.30 13.90 10.52
C MET A 138 -16.81 13.80 10.45
N ASP A 139 -17.42 14.66 9.65
CA ASP A 139 -18.74 14.40 9.14
C ASP A 139 -18.61 13.10 8.33
N TYR A 140 -18.89 11.98 9.01
CA TYR A 140 -19.07 10.69 8.38
C TYR A 140 -20.42 10.77 7.63
N PHE A 141 -20.33 10.73 6.32
CA PHE A 141 -21.32 10.68 5.24
C PHE A 141 -21.70 12.01 4.61
#